data_dcb80f8da3378804d6f7e6b59c86629b
#
_entry.id   dcb80f8da3378804d6f7e6b59c86629b
#
_cell.length_a   1.000
_cell.length_b   1.000
_cell.length_c   1.000
_cell.angle_alpha   90.00
_cell.angle_beta   90.00
_cell.angle_gamma   90.00
#
_symmetry.space_group_name_H-M   'P 1'
#
loop_
_entity.id
_entity.type
_entity.pdbx_description
1 polymer ?
#
loop_
_entity_poly.entity_id
_entity_poly.type
_entity_poly.pdbx_seq_one_letter_code
_entity_poly.pdbx_strand_id
1 'polypeptide(L)'
;SAEKTYLANDEIGKAGIELFYENALRGTPGRKTVIVDKFNNILEVVEEIPASAGSDVQLTIDIDLQAMAEEYLKDGLDIARQQPTKFEEEGVIIYKAPAGAMVVMNPQDGSVLAMASFPTYDPELFVSGISQDEFDDLIDPGNSLPLLNRVIQGTYPPGSTFKPFTAYAALDTGLIGSRGILGVNSMYLDEGIYTIPTCEGGTCEFQNAGAAAYGEVDLRLALTYSSDTYFYTLATHFDILPGFD
;
A
#
# COMPACT_ATOMS: atom_id res chain seq x y z
N SER A 1 -31.26 -12.14 4.68
CA SER A 1 -30.82 -12.19 3.28
C SER A 1 -30.85 -13.64 2.84
N ALA A 2 -31.54 -13.94 1.72
CA ALA A 2 -31.53 -15.27 1.16
C ALA A 2 -30.11 -15.64 0.78
N GLU A 3 -29.67 -16.84 1.17
CA GLU A 3 -28.36 -17.38 0.81
C GLU A 3 -28.29 -17.47 -0.71
N LYS A 4 -27.41 -16.73 -1.35
CA LYS A 4 -27.26 -16.75 -2.81
C LYS A 4 -26.61 -18.09 -3.20
N THR A 5 -27.31 -18.88 -3.97
CA THR A 5 -26.78 -20.14 -4.52
C THR A 5 -25.95 -19.80 -5.76
N TYR A 6 -24.66 -20.17 -5.76
CA TYR A 6 -23.77 -20.07 -6.91
C TYR A 6 -23.77 -21.38 -7.69
N LEU A 7 -23.78 -21.27 -9.02
CA LEU A 7 -23.62 -22.39 -9.93
C LEU A 7 -22.14 -22.54 -10.31
N ALA A 8 -21.76 -23.72 -10.81
CA ALA A 8 -20.37 -24.02 -11.15
C ALA A 8 -19.75 -23.09 -12.22
N ASN A 9 -20.59 -22.46 -13.04
CA ASN A 9 -20.14 -21.54 -14.11
C ASN A 9 -20.46 -20.08 -13.82
N ASP A 10 -20.84 -19.72 -12.58
CA ASP A 10 -21.06 -18.33 -12.22
C ASP A 10 -19.72 -17.62 -12.10
N GLU A 11 -19.66 -16.41 -12.66
CA GLU A 11 -18.58 -15.47 -12.40
C GLU A 11 -18.78 -14.85 -11.02
N ILE A 12 -17.73 -14.83 -10.21
CA ILE A 12 -17.79 -14.39 -8.81
C ILE A 12 -16.61 -13.48 -8.54
N GLY A 13 -16.88 -12.28 -8.04
CA GLY A 13 -15.86 -11.40 -7.53
C GLY A 13 -15.19 -11.97 -6.27
N LYS A 14 -13.86 -12.26 -6.34
CA LYS A 14 -13.11 -12.88 -5.23
C LYS A 14 -12.18 -11.92 -4.50
N ALA A 15 -11.96 -10.73 -5.05
CA ALA A 15 -11.07 -9.73 -4.48
C ALA A 15 -11.50 -8.30 -4.85
N GLY A 16 -11.00 -7.32 -4.12
CA GLY A 16 -11.12 -5.89 -4.43
C GLY A 16 -12.55 -5.42 -4.63
N ILE A 17 -12.75 -4.59 -5.64
CA ILE A 17 -14.04 -3.99 -6.00
C ILE A 17 -15.08 -5.04 -6.38
N GLU A 18 -14.68 -6.06 -7.12
CA GLU A 18 -15.59 -7.12 -7.55
C GLU A 18 -16.17 -7.89 -6.34
N LEU A 19 -15.34 -8.23 -5.35
CA LEU A 19 -15.81 -8.88 -4.12
C LEU A 19 -16.73 -7.95 -3.31
N PHE A 20 -16.32 -6.69 -3.15
CA PHE A 20 -17.07 -5.73 -2.34
C PHE A 20 -18.44 -5.41 -2.94
N TYR A 21 -18.51 -5.27 -4.27
CA TYR A 21 -19.72 -4.96 -5.01
C TYR A 21 -20.37 -6.16 -5.70
N GLU A 22 -19.96 -7.39 -5.38
CA GLU A 22 -20.50 -8.63 -5.96
C GLU A 22 -22.04 -8.63 -6.03
N ASN A 23 -22.70 -8.16 -4.97
CA ASN A 23 -24.15 -8.11 -4.90
C ASN A 23 -24.78 -7.14 -5.90
N ALA A 24 -24.08 -6.08 -6.25
CA ALA A 24 -24.56 -5.08 -7.22
C ALA A 24 -24.22 -5.52 -8.65
N LEU A 25 -23.00 -6.04 -8.85
CA LEU A 25 -22.46 -6.40 -10.17
C LEU A 25 -23.11 -7.66 -10.76
N ARG A 26 -23.39 -8.68 -9.93
CA ARG A 26 -23.82 -10.00 -10.38
C ARG A 26 -25.16 -10.03 -11.11
N GLY A 27 -26.12 -9.14 -10.75
CA GLY A 27 -27.49 -9.21 -11.23
C GLY A 27 -28.27 -10.42 -10.68
N THR A 28 -29.27 -10.85 -11.42
CA THR A 28 -30.10 -12.01 -11.08
C THR A 28 -30.20 -12.95 -12.27
N PRO A 29 -29.79 -14.23 -12.14
CA PRO A 29 -29.88 -15.19 -13.24
C PRO A 29 -31.33 -15.45 -13.62
N GLY A 30 -31.61 -15.58 -14.91
CA GLY A 30 -32.89 -16.04 -15.41
C GLY A 30 -33.10 -17.54 -15.13
N ARG A 31 -34.35 -17.97 -15.13
CA ARG A 31 -34.71 -19.37 -14.96
C ARG A 31 -35.74 -19.76 -15.97
N LYS A 32 -35.54 -20.90 -16.61
CA LYS A 32 -36.51 -21.51 -17.55
C LYS A 32 -36.81 -22.92 -17.10
N THR A 33 -38.10 -23.16 -16.81
CA THR A 33 -38.62 -24.49 -16.48
C THR A 33 -39.24 -25.07 -17.73
N VAL A 34 -38.74 -26.22 -18.15
CA VAL A 34 -39.18 -26.89 -19.39
C VAL A 34 -39.60 -28.32 -19.15
N ILE A 35 -40.56 -28.84 -19.92
CA ILE A 35 -40.87 -30.27 -20.03
C ILE A 35 -40.05 -30.78 -21.20
N VAL A 36 -39.34 -31.88 -20.97
CA VAL A 36 -38.51 -32.53 -22.00
C VAL A 36 -38.95 -33.97 -22.24
N ASP A 37 -38.71 -34.48 -23.45
CA ASP A 37 -38.88 -35.90 -23.77
C ASP A 37 -37.68 -36.73 -23.27
N LYS A 38 -37.77 -38.06 -23.50
CA LYS A 38 -36.69 -38.99 -23.11
C LYS A 38 -35.35 -38.78 -23.83
N PHE A 39 -35.32 -37.90 -24.83
CA PHE A 39 -34.12 -37.52 -25.59
C PHE A 39 -33.65 -36.13 -25.26
N ASN A 40 -34.20 -35.49 -24.20
CA ASN A 40 -33.88 -34.09 -23.79
C ASN A 40 -34.37 -33.02 -24.78
N ASN A 41 -35.27 -33.31 -25.70
CA ASN A 41 -35.90 -32.27 -26.53
C ASN A 41 -36.98 -31.55 -25.73
N ILE A 42 -36.97 -30.21 -25.80
CA ILE A 42 -37.95 -29.37 -25.12
C ILE A 42 -39.33 -29.56 -25.79
N LEU A 43 -40.29 -30.04 -25.03
CA LEU A 43 -41.68 -30.23 -25.47
C LEU A 43 -42.52 -28.99 -25.15
N GLU A 44 -42.29 -28.38 -23.98
CA GLU A 44 -43.05 -27.24 -23.50
C GLU A 44 -42.19 -26.37 -22.57
N VAL A 45 -42.40 -25.06 -22.63
CA VAL A 45 -41.85 -24.10 -21.66
C VAL A 45 -42.94 -23.78 -20.66
N VAL A 46 -42.79 -24.24 -19.42
CA VAL A 46 -43.79 -24.10 -18.35
C VAL A 46 -43.69 -22.69 -17.73
N GLU A 47 -42.47 -22.22 -17.54
CA GLU A 47 -42.17 -20.94 -16.91
C GLU A 47 -40.85 -20.37 -17.44
N GLU A 48 -40.82 -19.06 -17.70
CA GLU A 48 -39.62 -18.37 -18.05
C GLU A 48 -39.51 -17.07 -17.25
N ILE A 49 -38.47 -16.93 -16.40
CA ILE A 49 -38.13 -15.74 -15.67
C ILE A 49 -36.88 -15.18 -16.36
N PRO A 50 -36.96 -13.99 -16.96
CA PRO A 50 -35.78 -13.40 -17.63
C PRO A 50 -34.69 -13.04 -16.65
N ALA A 51 -33.43 -13.07 -17.11
CA ALA A 51 -32.29 -12.57 -16.35
C ALA A 51 -32.40 -11.05 -16.22
N SER A 52 -31.92 -10.53 -15.08
CA SER A 52 -31.76 -9.11 -14.84
C SER A 52 -30.28 -8.78 -14.69
N ALA A 53 -29.80 -7.84 -15.49
CA ALA A 53 -28.42 -7.37 -15.40
C ALA A 53 -28.09 -6.79 -14.02
N GLY A 54 -26.84 -6.83 -13.62
CA GLY A 54 -26.33 -6.13 -12.46
C GLY A 54 -26.25 -4.63 -12.70
N SER A 55 -25.82 -3.92 -11.68
CA SER A 55 -25.62 -2.46 -11.72
C SER A 55 -24.19 -2.14 -12.13
N ASP A 56 -24.01 -1.02 -12.79
CA ASP A 56 -22.69 -0.46 -13.06
C ASP A 56 -22.07 0.10 -11.77
N VAL A 57 -20.74 0.00 -11.65
CA VAL A 57 -19.97 0.62 -10.58
C VAL A 57 -19.00 1.60 -11.20
N GLN A 58 -19.21 2.90 -10.90
CA GLN A 58 -18.30 3.95 -11.33
C GLN A 58 -17.23 4.18 -10.27
N LEU A 59 -15.96 4.09 -10.67
CA LEU A 59 -14.81 4.35 -9.80
C LEU A 59 -14.35 5.81 -9.93
N THR A 60 -13.54 6.27 -8.98
CA THR A 60 -12.88 7.58 -9.02
C THR A 60 -11.56 7.54 -9.82
N ILE A 61 -11.16 6.36 -10.30
CA ILE A 61 -9.95 6.18 -11.10
C ILE A 61 -10.08 6.96 -12.41
N ASP A 62 -9.08 7.80 -12.69
CA ASP A 62 -8.85 8.42 -13.99
C ASP A 62 -7.95 7.49 -14.81
N ILE A 63 -8.45 6.98 -15.93
CA ILE A 63 -7.77 5.94 -16.69
C ILE A 63 -6.45 6.42 -17.31
N ASP A 64 -6.38 7.68 -17.72
CA ASP A 64 -5.16 8.24 -18.28
C ASP A 64 -4.11 8.43 -17.19
N LEU A 65 -4.51 8.90 -16.03
CA LEU A 65 -3.62 9.03 -14.87
C LEU A 65 -3.19 7.67 -14.34
N GLN A 66 -4.06 6.65 -14.38
CA GLN A 66 -3.71 5.27 -14.02
C GLN A 66 -2.61 4.72 -14.94
N ALA A 67 -2.78 4.86 -16.25
CA ALA A 67 -1.78 4.41 -17.24
C ALA A 67 -0.42 5.11 -17.03
N MET A 68 -0.43 6.43 -16.80
CA MET A 68 0.78 7.19 -16.48
C MET A 68 1.43 6.72 -15.18
N ALA A 69 0.64 6.45 -14.14
CA ALA A 69 1.16 5.97 -12.85
C ALA A 69 1.85 4.61 -12.97
N GLU A 70 1.30 3.70 -13.77
CA GLU A 70 1.90 2.39 -14.05
C GLU A 70 3.23 2.52 -14.81
N GLU A 71 3.26 3.35 -15.86
CA GLU A 71 4.47 3.62 -16.63
C GLU A 71 5.56 4.24 -15.77
N TYR A 72 5.25 5.32 -15.04
CA TYR A 72 6.24 6.01 -14.21
C TYR A 72 6.69 5.20 -12.99
N LEU A 73 5.83 4.35 -12.44
CA LEU A 73 6.25 3.40 -11.39
C LEU A 73 7.30 2.45 -11.92
N LYS A 74 7.07 1.88 -13.10
CA LYS A 74 8.03 0.97 -13.75
C LYS A 74 9.34 1.68 -14.07
N ASP A 75 9.28 2.87 -14.66
CA ASP A 75 10.46 3.67 -14.98
C ASP A 75 11.25 4.05 -13.73
N GLY A 76 10.57 4.44 -12.66
CA GLY A 76 11.20 4.73 -11.36
C GLY A 76 11.95 3.53 -10.78
N LEU A 77 11.38 2.33 -10.88
CA LEU A 77 12.04 1.11 -10.46
C LEU A 77 13.26 0.78 -11.35
N ASP A 78 13.15 0.98 -12.65
CA ASP A 78 14.26 0.76 -13.60
C ASP A 78 15.41 1.75 -13.34
N ILE A 79 15.10 3.01 -13.01
CA ILE A 79 16.09 4.00 -12.56
C ILE A 79 16.73 3.57 -11.23
N ALA A 80 15.92 3.14 -10.25
CA ALA A 80 16.43 2.69 -8.95
C ALA A 80 17.42 1.52 -9.09
N ARG A 81 17.14 0.56 -9.98
CA ARG A 81 18.04 -0.57 -10.28
C ARG A 81 19.40 -0.15 -10.87
N GLN A 82 19.53 1.05 -11.36
CA GLN A 82 20.78 1.60 -11.89
C GLN A 82 21.56 2.41 -10.85
N GLN A 83 20.96 2.70 -9.69
CA GLN A 83 21.61 3.49 -8.65
C GLN A 83 22.45 2.60 -7.73
N PRO A 84 23.73 2.93 -7.50
CA PRO A 84 24.54 2.24 -6.53
C PRO A 84 24.11 2.61 -5.10
N THR A 85 24.05 1.63 -4.21
CA THR A 85 23.99 1.89 -2.78
C THR A 85 25.38 2.29 -2.30
N LYS A 86 25.49 3.38 -1.53
CA LYS A 86 26.78 3.88 -1.04
C LYS A 86 27.24 3.27 0.29
N PHE A 87 26.54 2.25 0.80
CA PHE A 87 26.58 1.92 2.23
C PHE A 87 27.33 0.63 2.60
N GLU A 88 28.07 -0.01 1.70
CA GLU A 88 28.86 -1.17 2.08
C GLU A 88 30.34 -1.03 1.70
N GLU A 89 31.21 -1.32 2.68
CA GLU A 89 32.67 -1.27 2.52
C GLU A 89 33.22 -2.33 1.54
N GLU A 90 32.39 -3.32 1.16
CA GLU A 90 32.81 -4.49 0.36
C GLU A 90 32.44 -4.46 -1.13
N GLY A 91 31.82 -3.38 -1.62
CA GLY A 91 31.50 -3.25 -3.03
C GLY A 91 30.29 -2.38 -3.35
N VAL A 92 30.09 -2.10 -4.65
CA VAL A 92 28.91 -1.38 -5.14
C VAL A 92 27.73 -2.34 -5.17
N ILE A 93 26.79 -2.18 -4.23
CA ILE A 93 25.51 -2.86 -4.29
C ILE A 93 24.53 -2.00 -5.06
N ILE A 94 23.81 -2.61 -5.99
CA ILE A 94 22.74 -1.97 -6.76
C ILE A 94 21.40 -2.34 -6.11
N TYR A 95 20.49 -1.39 -6.01
CA TYR A 95 19.13 -1.67 -5.51
C TYR A 95 18.44 -2.72 -6.37
N LYS A 96 17.91 -3.77 -5.75
CA LYS A 96 17.14 -4.79 -6.48
C LYS A 96 15.85 -4.22 -7.03
N ALA A 97 15.17 -3.36 -6.27
CA ALA A 97 13.90 -2.72 -6.62
C ALA A 97 12.94 -3.64 -7.40
N PRO A 98 12.63 -4.86 -6.89
CA PRO A 98 11.88 -5.86 -7.64
C PRO A 98 10.41 -5.51 -7.80
N ALA A 99 9.90 -4.65 -6.94
CA ALA A 99 8.50 -4.32 -6.84
C ALA A 99 8.29 -2.91 -6.27
N GLY A 100 7.12 -2.35 -6.50
CA GLY A 100 6.75 -1.04 -5.97
C GLY A 100 5.25 -0.78 -6.03
N ALA A 101 4.82 0.33 -5.46
CA ALA A 101 3.44 0.80 -5.48
C ALA A 101 3.40 2.32 -5.62
N MET A 102 2.35 2.82 -6.28
CA MET A 102 2.06 4.24 -6.40
C MET A 102 0.56 4.46 -6.20
N VAL A 103 0.19 5.48 -5.45
CA VAL A 103 -1.19 5.93 -5.31
C VAL A 103 -1.27 7.44 -5.51
N VAL A 104 -2.27 7.88 -6.27
CA VAL A 104 -2.58 9.29 -6.47
C VAL A 104 -3.96 9.56 -5.89
N MET A 105 -4.04 10.48 -4.94
CA MET A 105 -5.26 10.81 -4.23
C MET A 105 -5.55 12.30 -4.32
N ASN A 106 -6.82 12.64 -4.42
CA ASN A 106 -7.28 14.02 -4.24
C ASN A 106 -7.34 14.34 -2.74
N PRO A 107 -6.54 15.29 -2.22
CA PRO A 107 -6.51 15.59 -0.79
C PRO A 107 -7.78 16.33 -0.31
N GLN A 108 -8.64 16.82 -1.20
CA GLN A 108 -9.84 17.57 -0.85
C GLN A 108 -10.98 16.66 -0.39
N ASP A 109 -11.10 15.50 -1.00
CA ASP A 109 -12.22 14.56 -0.78
C ASP A 109 -11.75 13.11 -0.50
N GLY A 110 -10.44 12.82 -0.63
CA GLY A 110 -9.87 11.51 -0.41
C GLY A 110 -10.08 10.51 -1.57
N SER A 111 -10.63 10.97 -2.71
CA SER A 111 -10.81 10.09 -3.87
C SER A 111 -9.48 9.59 -4.41
N VAL A 112 -9.41 8.29 -4.74
CA VAL A 112 -8.26 7.67 -5.37
C VAL A 112 -8.38 7.83 -6.87
N LEU A 113 -7.43 8.55 -7.47
CA LEU A 113 -7.39 8.84 -8.90
C LEU A 113 -6.54 7.85 -9.69
N ALA A 114 -5.50 7.28 -9.07
CA ALA A 114 -4.71 6.19 -9.62
C ALA A 114 -4.15 5.30 -8.52
N MET A 115 -4.02 4.01 -8.82
CA MET A 115 -3.50 3.01 -7.89
C MET A 115 -2.70 1.97 -8.68
N ALA A 116 -1.37 2.14 -8.74
CA ALA A 116 -0.48 1.28 -9.49
C ALA A 116 0.32 0.36 -8.57
N SER A 117 0.44 -0.91 -8.95
CA SER A 117 1.25 -1.94 -8.30
C SER A 117 2.16 -2.60 -9.32
N PHE A 118 3.44 -2.78 -9.01
CA PHE A 118 4.39 -3.44 -9.90
C PHE A 118 5.14 -4.57 -9.17
N PRO A 119 5.37 -5.76 -9.77
CA PRO A 119 4.85 -6.16 -11.08
C PRO A 119 3.32 -6.26 -11.06
N THR A 120 2.73 -6.18 -12.22
CA THR A 120 1.30 -6.31 -12.45
C THR A 120 1.00 -7.49 -13.38
N TYR A 121 -0.26 -7.71 -13.69
CA TYR A 121 -0.71 -8.76 -14.58
C TYR A 121 -1.81 -8.21 -15.49
N ASP A 122 -2.07 -8.92 -16.58
CA ASP A 122 -3.20 -8.64 -17.46
C ASP A 122 -4.50 -9.22 -16.86
N PRO A 123 -5.47 -8.38 -16.48
CA PRO A 123 -6.73 -8.86 -15.91
C PRO A 123 -7.54 -9.72 -16.88
N GLU A 124 -7.33 -9.63 -18.20
CA GLU A 124 -8.02 -10.46 -19.20
C GLU A 124 -7.70 -11.95 -19.04
N LEU A 125 -6.59 -12.30 -18.39
CA LEU A 125 -6.28 -13.70 -18.05
C LEU A 125 -7.40 -14.42 -17.28
N PHE A 126 -8.19 -13.67 -16.51
CA PHE A 126 -9.27 -14.23 -15.71
C PHE A 126 -10.61 -14.31 -16.44
N VAL A 127 -10.79 -13.59 -17.56
CA VAL A 127 -12.08 -13.53 -18.30
C VAL A 127 -12.43 -14.87 -18.94
N SER A 128 -11.44 -15.59 -19.46
CA SER A 128 -11.65 -16.91 -20.12
C SER A 128 -11.27 -18.09 -19.24
N GLY A 129 -10.92 -17.82 -17.98
CA GLY A 129 -10.33 -18.80 -17.09
C GLY A 129 -8.80 -18.82 -17.24
N ILE A 130 -8.12 -18.99 -16.12
CA ILE A 130 -6.65 -19.02 -16.01
C ILE A 130 -6.20 -20.47 -15.77
N SER A 131 -5.10 -20.90 -16.39
CA SER A 131 -4.49 -22.19 -16.10
C SER A 131 -3.83 -22.18 -14.72
N GLN A 132 -3.58 -23.38 -14.15
CA GLN A 132 -2.90 -23.50 -12.85
C GLN A 132 -1.47 -22.94 -12.92
N ASP A 133 -0.75 -23.20 -14.00
CA ASP A 133 0.64 -22.72 -14.18
C ASP A 133 0.69 -21.17 -14.23
N GLU A 134 -0.21 -20.54 -15.00
CA GLU A 134 -0.30 -19.07 -15.06
C GLU A 134 -0.68 -18.47 -13.69
N PHE A 135 -1.61 -19.12 -12.96
CA PHE A 135 -1.98 -18.68 -11.63
C PHE A 135 -0.81 -18.79 -10.64
N ASP A 136 -0.07 -19.92 -10.69
CA ASP A 136 1.09 -20.16 -9.85
C ASP A 136 2.19 -19.09 -10.11
N ASP A 137 2.41 -18.69 -11.36
CA ASP A 137 3.31 -17.59 -11.73
C ASP A 137 2.90 -16.24 -11.11
N LEU A 138 1.59 -15.96 -11.03
CA LEU A 138 1.07 -14.71 -10.45
C LEU A 138 1.24 -14.64 -8.93
N ILE A 139 1.33 -15.77 -8.24
CA ILE A 139 1.51 -15.86 -6.79
C ILE A 139 2.93 -16.29 -6.38
N ASP A 140 3.85 -16.45 -7.34
CA ASP A 140 5.22 -16.85 -7.05
C ASP A 140 6.03 -15.69 -6.45
N PRO A 141 6.63 -15.87 -5.25
CA PRO A 141 7.59 -14.92 -4.68
C PRO A 141 8.81 -14.66 -5.58
N GLY A 142 9.23 -15.64 -6.39
CA GLY A 142 10.32 -15.51 -7.36
C GLY A 142 10.01 -14.48 -8.44
N ASN A 143 8.73 -14.36 -8.83
CA ASN A 143 8.21 -13.37 -9.76
C ASN A 143 7.75 -12.07 -9.06
N SER A 144 8.05 -11.92 -7.76
CA SER A 144 7.64 -10.79 -6.93
C SER A 144 6.11 -10.64 -6.83
N LEU A 145 5.36 -11.74 -6.79
CA LEU A 145 3.92 -11.78 -6.51
C LEU A 145 3.11 -10.77 -7.36
N PRO A 146 2.97 -10.95 -8.68
CA PRO A 146 2.22 -10.00 -9.53
C PRO A 146 0.77 -9.78 -9.09
N LEU A 147 0.11 -10.82 -8.54
CA LEU A 147 -1.28 -10.74 -8.08
C LEU A 147 -1.45 -9.89 -6.80
N LEU A 148 -0.37 -9.60 -6.08
CA LEU A 148 -0.43 -8.81 -4.85
C LEU A 148 -0.67 -7.33 -5.16
N ASN A 149 -1.81 -6.78 -4.76
CA ASN A 149 -2.01 -5.33 -4.80
C ASN A 149 -1.20 -4.66 -3.68
N ARG A 150 -0.03 -4.13 -4.03
CA ARG A 150 0.91 -3.54 -3.08
C ARG A 150 0.47 -2.23 -2.48
N VAL A 151 -0.47 -1.52 -3.13
CA VAL A 151 -0.99 -0.26 -2.59
C VAL A 151 -1.78 -0.50 -1.30
N ILE A 152 -2.55 -1.60 -1.25
CA ILE A 152 -3.44 -1.92 -0.12
C ILE A 152 -2.94 -3.06 0.77
N GLN A 153 -2.04 -3.90 0.28
CA GLN A 153 -1.55 -5.08 1.00
C GLN A 153 -0.04 -5.02 1.28
N GLY A 154 0.69 -4.12 0.60
CA GLY A 154 2.13 -3.96 0.82
C GLY A 154 2.41 -3.34 2.19
N THR A 155 3.39 -3.89 2.90
CA THR A 155 3.90 -3.34 4.16
C THR A 155 5.31 -2.83 3.92
N TYR A 156 5.47 -1.51 3.92
CA TYR A 156 6.74 -0.86 3.70
C TYR A 156 7.12 -0.03 4.92
N PRO A 157 8.42 0.01 5.30
CA PRO A 157 8.88 0.95 6.31
C PRO A 157 8.61 2.39 5.83
N PRO A 158 7.88 3.21 6.60
CA PRO A 158 7.56 4.58 6.17
C PRO A 158 8.78 5.48 6.11
N GLY A 159 9.84 5.15 6.83
CA GLY A 159 11.04 5.98 6.91
C GLY A 159 10.72 7.42 7.34
N SER A 160 11.53 8.41 6.81
CA SER A 160 11.38 9.81 7.19
C SER A 160 10.02 10.44 6.85
N THR A 161 9.17 9.76 6.06
CA THR A 161 7.79 10.24 5.82
C THR A 161 6.92 10.17 7.07
N PHE A 162 7.35 9.45 8.10
CA PHE A 162 6.67 9.37 9.39
C PHE A 162 7.03 10.53 10.33
N LYS A 163 8.13 11.23 10.11
CA LYS A 163 8.59 12.32 10.98
C LYS A 163 7.57 13.45 11.23
N PRO A 164 6.77 13.90 10.26
CA PRO A 164 5.70 14.87 10.51
C PRO A 164 4.67 14.40 11.53
N PHE A 165 4.34 13.10 11.56
CA PHE A 165 3.41 12.52 12.54
C PHE A 165 4.05 12.48 13.93
N THR A 166 5.33 12.11 14.02
CA THR A 166 6.08 12.15 15.29
C THR A 166 6.18 13.59 15.82
N ALA A 167 6.43 14.56 14.93
CA ALA A 167 6.48 15.98 15.29
C ALA A 167 5.11 16.47 15.82
N TYR A 168 4.02 16.11 15.14
CA TYR A 168 2.67 16.43 15.58
C TYR A 168 2.38 15.82 16.96
N ALA A 169 2.65 14.53 17.16
CA ALA A 169 2.47 13.87 18.44
C ALA A 169 3.30 14.54 19.55
N ALA A 170 4.54 14.93 19.28
CA ALA A 170 5.39 15.61 20.23
C ALA A 170 4.87 17.02 20.62
N LEU A 171 4.24 17.73 19.69
CA LEU A 171 3.58 19.02 19.97
C LEU A 171 2.28 18.80 20.76
N ASP A 172 1.45 17.84 20.38
CA ASP A 172 0.15 17.55 20.98
C ASP A 172 0.30 17.06 22.44
N THR A 173 1.29 16.20 22.69
CA THR A 173 1.61 15.69 24.04
C THR A 173 2.39 16.68 24.89
N GLY A 174 2.85 17.79 24.32
CA GLY A 174 3.64 18.81 25.02
C GLY A 174 5.10 18.45 25.22
N LEU A 175 5.62 17.39 24.61
CA LEU A 175 7.07 17.10 24.57
C LEU A 175 7.85 18.23 23.92
N ILE A 176 7.28 18.82 22.88
CA ILE A 176 7.75 20.08 22.30
C ILE A 176 6.79 21.18 22.78
N GLY A 177 7.28 22.09 23.61
CA GLY A 177 6.46 23.16 24.15
C GLY A 177 7.13 23.87 25.29
N SER A 178 6.41 24.82 25.95
CA SER A 178 6.96 25.66 27.03
C SER A 178 7.36 24.88 28.30
N ARG A 179 6.88 23.67 28.45
CA ARG A 179 7.18 22.75 29.58
C ARG A 179 7.82 21.44 29.12
N GLY A 180 8.03 21.29 27.82
CA GLY A 180 8.61 20.07 27.22
C GLY A 180 10.12 20.03 27.31
N ILE A 181 10.69 18.93 26.81
CA ILE A 181 12.14 18.72 26.73
C ILE A 181 12.77 19.69 25.74
N LEU A 182 12.03 20.02 24.68
CA LEU A 182 12.39 21.01 23.69
C LEU A 182 11.29 22.08 23.62
N GLY A 183 11.70 23.35 23.63
CA GLY A 183 10.79 24.43 23.26
C GLY A 183 10.50 24.40 21.75
N VAL A 184 9.39 24.99 21.32
CA VAL A 184 9.02 25.04 19.88
C VAL A 184 10.14 25.65 19.02
N ASN A 185 10.87 26.61 19.61
CA ASN A 185 11.99 27.30 18.95
C ASN A 185 13.35 26.96 19.60
N SER A 186 13.42 25.91 20.42
CA SER A 186 14.69 25.49 21.03
C SER A 186 15.56 24.87 19.97
N MET A 187 16.85 25.20 20.05
CA MET A 187 17.87 24.58 19.20
C MET A 187 18.32 23.28 19.83
N TYR A 188 18.41 22.24 19.04
CA TYR A 188 19.01 20.95 19.32
C TYR A 188 20.31 20.86 18.55
N LEU A 189 21.39 20.45 19.19
CA LEU A 189 22.67 20.26 18.53
C LEU A 189 22.70 18.87 17.89
N ASP A 190 22.56 18.84 16.58
CA ASP A 190 22.66 17.62 15.76
C ASP A 190 24.12 17.37 15.38
N GLU A 191 24.75 16.44 16.08
CA GLU A 191 26.14 16.03 15.83
C GLU A 191 26.25 14.84 14.85
N GLY A 192 25.14 14.44 14.22
CA GLY A 192 25.08 13.35 13.25
C GLY A 192 24.92 11.96 13.87
N ILE A 193 25.14 11.84 15.17
CA ILE A 193 25.06 10.57 15.92
C ILE A 193 24.17 10.77 17.15
N TYR A 194 23.29 9.80 17.40
CA TYR A 194 22.50 9.71 18.61
C TYR A 194 22.85 8.42 19.36
N THR A 195 23.22 8.55 20.62
CA THR A 195 23.50 7.42 21.49
C THR A 195 22.34 7.22 22.46
N ILE A 196 21.77 6.00 22.50
CA ILE A 196 20.67 5.69 23.43
C ILE A 196 21.24 5.79 24.88
N PRO A 197 20.65 6.65 25.73
CA PRO A 197 21.03 6.68 27.13
C PRO A 197 20.78 5.31 27.78
N THR A 198 21.69 4.85 28.63
CA THR A 198 21.55 3.57 29.38
C THR A 198 21.46 2.30 28.52
N CYS A 199 21.99 2.32 27.29
CA CYS A 199 22.03 1.14 26.46
C CYS A 199 22.98 0.07 27.02
N GLU A 200 22.44 -1.12 27.31
CA GLU A 200 23.21 -2.26 27.83
C GLU A 200 23.30 -3.37 26.75
N GLY A 201 24.14 -3.16 25.77
CA GLY A 201 24.44 -4.13 24.70
C GLY A 201 23.59 -3.94 23.43
N GLY A 202 24.05 -4.50 22.31
CA GLY A 202 23.45 -4.31 20.99
C GLY A 202 23.89 -3.01 20.31
N THR A 203 23.10 -2.55 19.36
CA THR A 203 23.35 -1.28 18.65
C THR A 203 22.83 -0.11 19.49
N CYS A 204 23.75 0.63 20.10
CA CYS A 204 23.43 1.77 20.97
C CYS A 204 23.53 3.12 20.27
N GLU A 205 24.14 3.16 19.09
CA GLU A 205 24.36 4.38 18.31
C GLU A 205 23.56 4.32 17.00
N PHE A 206 22.89 5.42 16.71
CA PHE A 206 22.14 5.64 15.49
C PHE A 206 22.63 6.95 14.86
N GLN A 207 22.60 7.02 13.55
CA GLN A 207 23.15 8.17 12.86
C GLN A 207 22.20 8.71 11.80
N ASN A 208 22.36 9.97 11.44
CA ASN A 208 21.73 10.56 10.27
C ASN A 208 22.20 9.85 8.99
N ALA A 209 21.41 9.95 7.92
CA ALA A 209 21.82 9.44 6.62
C ALA A 209 23.22 9.98 6.23
N GLY A 210 24.16 9.07 5.97
CA GLY A 210 25.53 9.41 5.66
C GLY A 210 26.32 10.05 6.81
N ALA A 211 25.89 9.84 8.06
CA ALA A 211 26.49 10.45 9.27
C ALA A 211 26.59 11.98 9.20
N ALA A 212 25.66 12.64 8.50
CA ALA A 212 25.66 14.09 8.36
C ALA A 212 25.34 14.77 9.71
N ALA A 213 26.18 15.72 10.14
CA ALA A 213 25.91 16.59 11.27
C ALA A 213 25.31 17.91 10.76
N TYR A 214 24.12 18.26 11.26
CA TYR A 214 23.40 19.47 10.81
C TYR A 214 23.60 20.67 11.73
N GLY A 215 24.30 20.49 12.86
CA GLY A 215 24.53 21.55 13.85
C GLY A 215 23.27 21.93 14.62
N GLU A 216 23.08 23.19 14.92
CA GLU A 216 21.89 23.64 15.66
C GLU A 216 20.64 23.63 14.78
N VAL A 217 19.65 22.81 15.15
CA VAL A 217 18.37 22.66 14.45
C VAL A 217 17.19 22.84 15.40
N ASP A 218 16.18 23.58 14.96
CA ASP A 218 14.85 23.59 15.56
C ASP A 218 13.97 22.52 14.91
N LEU A 219 12.72 22.36 15.35
CA LEU A 219 11.79 21.39 14.77
C LEU A 219 11.63 21.57 13.24
N ARG A 220 11.57 22.82 12.76
CA ARG A 220 11.42 23.13 11.34
C ARG A 220 12.65 22.70 10.52
N LEU A 221 13.83 23.00 11.03
CA LEU A 221 15.10 22.60 10.39
C LEU A 221 15.30 21.08 10.46
N ALA A 222 14.93 20.44 11.59
CA ALA A 222 14.98 19.00 11.73
C ALA A 222 14.10 18.28 10.72
N LEU A 223 12.90 18.79 10.44
CA LEU A 223 12.04 18.29 9.35
C LEU A 223 12.63 18.58 7.97
N THR A 224 13.19 19.78 7.77
CA THR A 224 13.77 20.20 6.49
C THR A 224 14.97 19.35 6.08
N TYR A 225 15.87 19.09 7.02
CA TYR A 225 17.07 18.27 6.81
C TYR A 225 16.82 16.78 7.00
N SER A 226 15.63 16.43 7.50
CA SER A 226 15.31 15.05 7.88
C SER A 226 16.26 14.49 8.94
N SER A 227 16.58 15.29 9.98
CA SER A 227 17.47 14.91 11.08
C SER A 227 16.91 13.69 11.83
N ASP A 228 17.57 12.54 11.74
CA ASP A 228 17.18 11.35 12.49
C ASP A 228 17.47 11.52 13.98
N THR A 229 18.61 12.11 14.32
CA THR A 229 19.05 12.29 15.72
C THR A 229 18.08 13.15 16.53
N TYR A 230 17.51 14.20 15.93
CA TYR A 230 16.45 15.00 16.55
C TYR A 230 15.23 14.15 16.91
N PHE A 231 14.78 13.32 15.98
CA PHE A 231 13.59 12.48 16.16
C PHE A 231 13.85 11.26 17.06
N TYR A 232 15.06 10.71 17.09
CA TYR A 232 15.45 9.70 18.09
C TYR A 232 15.42 10.28 19.51
N THR A 233 15.89 11.52 19.68
CA THR A 233 15.79 12.23 20.96
C THR A 233 14.34 12.38 21.40
N LEU A 234 13.42 12.73 20.51
CA LEU A 234 12.01 12.79 20.84
C LEU A 234 11.45 11.40 21.21
N ALA A 235 11.78 10.38 20.42
CA ALA A 235 11.24 9.03 20.61
C ALA A 235 11.58 8.46 21.99
N THR A 236 12.81 8.65 22.48
CA THR A 236 13.21 8.16 23.82
C THR A 236 12.52 8.86 24.98
N HIS A 237 11.77 9.92 24.72
CA HIS A 237 11.03 10.65 25.75
C HIS A 237 9.52 10.40 25.67
N PHE A 238 9.01 9.74 24.64
CA PHE A 238 7.61 9.31 24.59
C PHE A 238 7.30 8.27 25.67
N ASP A 239 8.24 7.36 25.97
CA ASP A 239 8.10 6.33 27.01
C ASP A 239 7.95 6.89 28.43
N ILE A 240 8.24 8.19 28.64
CA ILE A 240 8.14 8.85 29.95
C ILE A 240 6.75 9.49 30.14
N LEU A 241 5.92 9.55 29.11
CA LEU A 241 4.60 10.16 29.21
C LEU A 241 3.59 9.21 29.85
N PRO A 242 2.81 9.66 30.86
CA PRO A 242 1.77 8.84 31.45
C PRO A 242 0.73 8.43 30.41
N GLY A 243 0.52 7.13 30.23
CA GLY A 243 -0.51 6.59 29.33
C GLY A 243 0.00 6.08 27.96
N PHE A 244 1.31 5.93 27.80
CA PHE A 244 1.95 5.28 26.65
C PHE A 244 2.59 3.93 27.03
N ASP A 245 2.04 3.21 27.99
CA ASP A 245 2.44 1.85 28.38
C ASP A 245 1.93 0.79 27.39
#